data_b745eeb5ba48d4948c24dad51b46747d
#
_entry.id   b745eeb5ba48d4948c24dad51b46747d
#
_cell.length_a   1.000
_cell.length_b   1.000
_cell.length_c   1.000
_cell.angle_alpha   90.00
_cell.angle_beta   90.00
_cell.angle_gamma   90.00
#
_symmetry.space_group_name_H-M   'P 1'
#
loop_
_entity.id
_entity.type
_entity.pdbx_description
1 polymer ?
#
loop_
_entity_poly.entity_id
_entity_poly.type
_entity_poly.pdbx_seq_one_letter_code
_entity_poly.pdbx_strand_id
1 'polypeptide(L)'
;ISVGYPDQNAETTVLRNAHAGQRLEDLTAVSTPDEILAMIAAAASVHIAEPVLAYIVSLVHATRRAPGVRLGSSPRGSLALMGGARVRAASKGRHYVIPEDVASLVPNVLGHRIVLSPDAVAAGRTVEQVLGEVLATVPVPQG
;
A
#
# COMPACT_ATOMS: atom_id res chain seq x y z
N ILE A 1 -6.93 -0.78 -0.99
CA ILE A 1 -7.92 -1.88 -1.01
C ILE A 1 -8.94 -1.50 -2.07
N SER A 2 -9.18 -2.39 -3.05
CA SER A 2 -10.28 -2.25 -3.99
C SER A 2 -11.45 -3.09 -3.47
N VAL A 3 -12.59 -2.46 -3.25
CA VAL A 3 -13.79 -3.16 -2.73
C VAL A 3 -14.58 -3.76 -3.90
N GLY A 4 -14.53 -3.14 -5.08
CA GLY A 4 -15.30 -3.56 -6.25
C GLY A 4 -16.81 -3.35 -6.09
N TYR A 5 -17.57 -3.83 -7.06
CA TYR A 5 -19.02 -3.90 -6.96
C TYR A 5 -19.45 -5.26 -6.38
N PRO A 6 -20.55 -5.30 -5.59
CA PRO A 6 -21.12 -6.57 -5.14
C PRO A 6 -21.60 -7.39 -6.35
N ASP A 7 -21.57 -8.69 -6.22
CA ASP A 7 -22.26 -9.57 -7.17
C ASP A 7 -23.79 -9.50 -7.01
N GLN A 8 -24.53 -10.05 -7.96
CA GLN A 8 -26.00 -9.99 -7.97
C GLN A 8 -26.65 -10.57 -6.70
N ASN A 9 -26.03 -11.62 -6.13
CA ASN A 9 -26.55 -12.26 -4.90
C ASN A 9 -26.28 -11.39 -3.68
N ALA A 10 -25.10 -10.78 -3.58
CA ALA A 10 -24.74 -9.84 -2.53
C ALA A 10 -25.63 -8.59 -2.59
N GLU A 11 -25.89 -8.04 -3.80
CA GLU A 11 -26.75 -6.89 -3.99
C GLU A 11 -28.21 -7.20 -3.58
N THR A 12 -28.73 -8.40 -3.95
CA THR A 12 -30.04 -8.87 -3.50
C THR A 12 -30.10 -8.99 -1.97
N THR A 13 -29.02 -9.43 -1.34
CA THR A 13 -28.92 -9.53 0.11
C THR A 13 -28.94 -8.16 0.78
N VAL A 14 -28.25 -7.18 0.20
CA VAL A 14 -28.28 -5.78 0.66
C VAL A 14 -29.71 -5.25 0.65
N LEU A 15 -30.46 -5.47 -0.44
CA LEU A 15 -31.86 -5.04 -0.55
C LEU A 15 -32.76 -5.71 0.49
N ARG A 16 -32.59 -7.02 0.72
CA ARG A 16 -33.35 -7.72 1.78
C ARG A 16 -33.06 -7.18 3.16
N ASN A 17 -31.78 -6.95 3.47
CA ASN A 17 -31.34 -6.46 4.77
C ASN A 17 -31.77 -5.00 5.03
N ALA A 18 -31.81 -4.17 4.00
CA ALA A 18 -32.36 -2.82 4.11
C ALA A 18 -33.83 -2.80 4.53
N HIS A 19 -34.62 -3.82 4.15
CA HIS A 19 -36.00 -3.98 4.58
C HIS A 19 -36.12 -4.65 5.97
N ALA A 20 -35.16 -5.52 6.33
CA ALA A 20 -35.16 -6.28 7.58
C ALA A 20 -34.67 -5.46 8.80
N GLY A 21 -34.30 -4.18 8.62
CA GLY A 21 -33.92 -3.28 9.70
C GLY A 21 -32.59 -3.58 10.38
N GLN A 22 -31.66 -4.30 9.72
CA GLN A 22 -30.28 -4.39 10.20
C GLN A 22 -29.67 -2.98 10.23
N ARG A 23 -29.41 -2.48 11.42
CA ARG A 23 -28.88 -1.14 11.67
C ARG A 23 -27.38 -1.19 11.92
N LEU A 24 -26.69 -0.10 11.62
CA LEU A 24 -25.29 0.09 12.02
C LEU A 24 -25.09 -0.09 13.54
N GLU A 25 -26.13 0.15 14.31
CA GLU A 25 -26.19 -0.02 15.78
C GLU A 25 -26.04 -1.48 16.24
N ASP A 26 -26.29 -2.45 15.34
CA ASP A 26 -26.14 -3.89 15.63
C ASP A 26 -24.67 -4.35 15.50
N LEU A 27 -23.77 -3.48 15.03
CA LEU A 27 -22.34 -3.79 14.93
C LEU A 27 -21.67 -3.68 16.30
N THR A 28 -21.03 -4.76 16.72
CA THR A 28 -20.21 -4.77 17.92
C THR A 28 -18.77 -4.35 17.60
N ALA A 29 -18.15 -3.59 18.52
CA ALA A 29 -16.74 -3.23 18.37
C ALA A 29 -15.88 -4.49 18.42
N VAL A 30 -14.94 -4.61 17.46
CA VAL A 30 -13.97 -5.72 17.37
C VAL A 30 -12.64 -5.38 18.03
N SER A 31 -12.44 -4.11 18.42
CA SER A 31 -11.25 -3.63 19.12
C SER A 31 -11.59 -2.36 19.90
N THR A 32 -10.76 -2.01 20.86
CA THR A 32 -10.85 -0.79 21.65
C THR A 32 -9.83 0.25 21.18
N PRO A 33 -10.02 1.55 21.49
CA PRO A 33 -9.03 2.59 21.22
C PRO A 33 -7.64 2.28 21.81
N ASP A 34 -7.58 1.71 23.01
CA ASP A 34 -6.33 1.39 23.69
C ASP A 34 -5.60 0.25 22.97
N GLU A 35 -6.30 -0.77 22.48
CA GLU A 35 -5.71 -1.84 21.66
C GLU A 35 -5.17 -1.28 20.34
N ILE A 36 -5.87 -0.36 19.69
CA ILE A 36 -5.36 0.29 18.47
C ILE A 36 -4.10 1.11 18.76
N LEU A 37 -4.07 1.87 19.87
CA LEU A 37 -2.87 2.61 20.28
C LEU A 37 -1.70 1.67 20.57
N ALA A 38 -1.94 0.53 21.21
CA ALA A 38 -0.92 -0.48 21.44
C ALA A 38 -0.39 -1.07 20.12
N MET A 39 -1.26 -1.36 19.15
CA MET A 39 -0.85 -1.82 17.81
C MET A 39 -0.01 -0.78 17.07
N ILE A 40 -0.36 0.51 17.14
CA ILE A 40 0.40 1.61 16.57
C ILE A 40 1.80 1.68 17.19
N ALA A 41 1.89 1.61 18.52
CA ALA A 41 3.16 1.63 19.24
C ALA A 41 4.03 0.41 18.88
N ALA A 42 3.44 -0.77 18.81
CA ALA A 42 4.14 -1.98 18.39
C ALA A 42 4.69 -1.88 16.96
N ALA A 43 3.89 -1.38 16.01
CA ALA A 43 4.36 -1.17 14.65
C ALA A 43 5.47 -0.10 14.57
N ALA A 44 5.37 0.97 15.35
CA ALA A 44 6.39 2.03 15.40
C ALA A 44 7.74 1.53 15.94
N SER A 45 7.74 0.54 16.82
CA SER A 45 8.96 -0.05 17.40
C SER A 45 9.71 -1.02 16.46
N VAL A 46 9.10 -1.41 15.33
CA VAL A 46 9.72 -2.31 14.36
C VAL A 46 10.95 -1.65 13.74
N HIS A 47 12.10 -2.34 13.82
CA HIS A 47 13.37 -1.85 13.30
C HIS A 47 13.39 -1.85 11.77
N ILE A 48 14.02 -0.83 11.19
CA ILE A 48 14.34 -0.77 9.76
C ILE A 48 15.84 -0.51 9.62
N ALA A 49 16.54 -1.44 8.99
CA ALA A 49 17.97 -1.29 8.72
C ALA A 49 18.22 -0.24 7.63
N GLU A 50 19.36 0.44 7.69
CA GLU A 50 19.75 1.48 6.74
C GLU A 50 19.68 1.04 5.26
N PRO A 51 20.10 -0.19 4.86
CA PRO A 51 19.95 -0.66 3.50
C PRO A 51 18.47 -0.71 3.03
N VAL A 52 17.54 -1.03 3.92
CA VAL A 52 16.10 -1.06 3.59
C VAL A 52 15.54 0.36 3.45
N LEU A 53 16.00 1.31 4.27
CA LEU A 53 15.67 2.73 4.10
C LEU A 53 16.17 3.26 2.75
N ALA A 54 17.42 2.95 2.39
CA ALA A 54 17.98 3.31 1.09
C ALA A 54 17.20 2.69 -0.08
N TYR A 55 16.73 1.45 0.06
CA TYR A 55 15.89 0.78 -0.92
C TYR A 55 14.55 1.50 -1.12
N ILE A 56 13.87 1.89 -0.03
CA ILE A 56 12.63 2.69 -0.11
C ILE A 56 12.87 3.99 -0.88
N VAL A 57 13.93 4.71 -0.56
CA VAL A 57 14.29 5.96 -1.24
C VAL A 57 14.57 5.72 -2.73
N SER A 58 15.32 4.66 -3.05
CA SER A 58 15.66 4.29 -4.43
C SER A 58 14.42 3.97 -5.26
N LEU A 59 13.47 3.22 -4.72
CA LEU A 59 12.17 2.93 -5.37
C LEU A 59 11.41 4.21 -5.69
N VAL A 60 11.28 5.11 -4.71
CA VAL A 60 10.58 6.39 -4.91
C VAL A 60 11.29 7.28 -5.93
N HIS A 61 12.63 7.35 -5.90
CA HIS A 61 13.41 8.07 -6.89
C HIS A 61 13.27 7.47 -8.30
N ALA A 62 13.25 6.15 -8.42
CA ALA A 62 13.06 5.46 -9.69
C ALA A 62 11.71 5.83 -10.33
N THR A 63 10.64 5.98 -9.56
CA THR A 63 9.34 6.43 -10.11
C THR A 63 9.41 7.79 -10.78
N ARG A 64 10.30 8.69 -10.32
CA ARG A 64 10.44 10.05 -10.89
C ARG A 64 11.24 10.06 -12.19
N ARG A 65 12.00 9.01 -12.47
CA ARG A 65 12.86 8.86 -13.65
C ARG A 65 12.32 7.83 -14.63
N ALA A 66 11.23 7.14 -14.26
CA ALA A 66 10.66 6.09 -15.10
C ALA A 66 10.12 6.68 -16.41
N PRO A 67 10.41 6.06 -17.56
CA PRO A 67 9.90 6.51 -18.85
C PRO A 67 8.37 6.58 -18.85
N GLY A 68 7.81 7.62 -19.46
CA GLY A 68 6.37 7.81 -19.53
C GLY A 68 5.71 8.33 -18.23
N VAL A 69 6.48 8.61 -17.20
CA VAL A 69 5.99 9.27 -15.98
C VAL A 69 6.15 10.78 -16.09
N ARG A 70 5.05 11.51 -15.97
CA ARG A 70 5.04 12.97 -15.86
C ARG A 70 5.31 13.45 -14.43
N LEU A 71 4.72 12.76 -13.45
CA LEU A 71 4.89 13.04 -12.04
C LEU A 71 5.09 11.74 -11.27
N GLY A 72 6.27 11.55 -10.70
CA GLY A 72 6.57 10.43 -9.81
C GLY A 72 6.21 10.72 -8.34
N SER A 73 6.39 9.75 -7.48
CA SER A 73 6.02 9.86 -6.07
C SER A 73 6.90 10.87 -5.31
N SER A 74 6.29 11.59 -4.39
CA SER A 74 6.95 12.55 -3.48
C SER A 74 7.60 11.83 -2.28
N PRO A 75 8.41 12.54 -1.44
CA PRO A 75 8.93 11.99 -0.19
C PRO A 75 7.85 11.45 0.77
N ARG A 76 6.61 11.93 0.67
CA ARG A 76 5.46 11.36 1.42
C ARG A 76 5.21 9.91 1.04
N GLY A 77 5.54 9.50 -0.20
CA GLY A 77 5.48 8.10 -0.61
C GLY A 77 6.51 7.24 0.12
N SER A 78 7.73 7.75 0.34
CA SER A 78 8.75 7.06 1.14
C SER A 78 8.29 6.85 2.58
N LEU A 79 7.72 7.89 3.21
CA LEU A 79 7.18 7.80 4.57
C LEU A 79 6.01 6.80 4.66
N ALA A 80 5.14 6.79 3.66
CA ALA A 80 4.02 5.86 3.62
C ALA A 80 4.48 4.40 3.41
N LEU A 81 5.48 4.16 2.54
CA LEU A 81 6.09 2.83 2.40
C LEU A 81 6.76 2.36 3.68
N MET A 82 7.53 3.24 4.32
CA MET A 82 8.19 2.95 5.59
C MET A 82 7.19 2.55 6.68
N GLY A 83 6.13 3.35 6.87
CA GLY A 83 5.07 3.07 7.84
C GLY A 83 4.34 1.77 7.54
N GLY A 84 3.93 1.56 6.29
CA GLY A 84 3.26 0.33 5.85
C GLY A 84 4.12 -0.91 6.02
N ALA A 85 5.42 -0.83 5.71
CA ALA A 85 6.35 -1.94 5.87
C ALA A 85 6.53 -2.35 7.35
N ARG A 86 6.57 -1.39 8.28
CA ARG A 86 6.57 -1.66 9.73
C ARG A 86 5.33 -2.41 10.16
N VAL A 87 4.14 -1.92 9.76
CA VAL A 87 2.87 -2.57 10.07
C VAL A 87 2.83 -3.99 9.50
N ARG A 88 3.31 -4.18 8.26
CA ARG A 88 3.37 -5.50 7.62
C ARG A 88 4.31 -6.45 8.35
N ALA A 89 5.47 -6.00 8.79
CA ALA A 89 6.40 -6.81 9.58
C ALA A 89 5.79 -7.18 10.93
N ALA A 90 5.22 -6.21 11.66
CA ALA A 90 4.52 -6.43 12.92
C ALA A 90 3.38 -7.44 12.80
N SER A 91 2.55 -7.33 11.75
CA SER A 91 1.43 -8.25 11.49
C SER A 91 1.87 -9.69 11.22
N LYS A 92 3.16 -9.90 10.87
CA LYS A 92 3.80 -11.21 10.71
C LYS A 92 4.63 -11.63 11.91
N GLY A 93 4.49 -10.93 13.05
CA GLY A 93 5.22 -11.21 14.29
C GLY A 93 6.71 -10.91 14.25
N ARG A 94 7.18 -10.08 13.27
CA ARG A 94 8.59 -9.72 13.13
C ARG A 94 8.88 -8.36 13.77
N HIS A 95 10.05 -8.23 14.36
CA HIS A 95 10.56 -7.00 14.96
C HIS A 95 11.47 -6.20 14.01
N TYR A 96 11.56 -6.62 12.75
CA TYR A 96 12.36 -5.96 11.70
C TYR A 96 11.66 -6.07 10.34
N VAL A 97 11.91 -5.07 9.51
CA VAL A 97 11.41 -4.99 8.13
C VAL A 97 12.39 -5.69 7.19
N ILE A 98 11.86 -6.44 6.23
CA ILE A 98 12.61 -7.02 5.12
C ILE A 98 12.23 -6.34 3.80
N PRO A 99 13.08 -6.38 2.74
CA PRO A 99 12.79 -5.73 1.46
C PRO A 99 11.46 -6.15 0.83
N GLU A 100 11.04 -7.40 1.02
CA GLU A 100 9.78 -7.92 0.49
C GLU A 100 8.55 -7.25 1.12
N ASP A 101 8.65 -6.79 2.37
CA ASP A 101 7.56 -6.01 2.99
C ASP A 101 7.36 -4.70 2.25
N VAL A 102 8.45 -4.05 1.85
CA VAL A 102 8.43 -2.81 1.08
C VAL A 102 7.91 -3.08 -0.34
N ALA A 103 8.51 -4.03 -1.06
CA ALA A 103 8.19 -4.32 -2.46
C ALA A 103 6.70 -4.65 -2.65
N SER A 104 6.14 -5.46 -1.76
CA SER A 104 4.72 -5.86 -1.81
C SER A 104 3.72 -4.71 -1.63
N LEU A 105 4.16 -3.60 -1.04
CA LEU A 105 3.32 -2.42 -0.80
C LEU A 105 3.43 -1.36 -1.91
N VAL A 106 4.46 -1.44 -2.75
CA VAL A 106 4.71 -0.44 -3.82
C VAL A 106 3.49 -0.17 -4.69
N PRO A 107 2.77 -1.16 -5.23
CA PRO A 107 1.59 -0.90 -6.07
C PRO A 107 0.50 -0.14 -5.30
N ASN A 108 0.20 -0.54 -4.09
CA ASN A 108 -0.88 0.03 -3.27
C ASN A 108 -0.56 1.42 -2.73
N VAL A 109 0.71 1.67 -2.39
CA VAL A 109 1.15 2.93 -1.75
C VAL A 109 1.55 3.97 -2.79
N LEU A 110 2.18 3.57 -3.90
CA LEU A 110 2.68 4.50 -4.90
C LEU A 110 1.78 4.65 -6.12
N GLY A 111 0.92 3.66 -6.45
CA GLY A 111 0.13 3.65 -7.66
C GLY A 111 -0.72 4.92 -7.85
N HIS A 112 -1.43 5.33 -6.80
CA HIS A 112 -2.27 6.54 -6.82
C HIS A 112 -1.48 7.86 -6.70
N ARG A 113 -0.13 7.80 -6.63
CA ARG A 113 0.78 8.95 -6.48
C ARG A 113 1.61 9.21 -7.75
N ILE A 114 1.38 8.44 -8.81
CA ILE A 114 2.09 8.53 -10.08
C ILE A 114 1.12 9.02 -11.15
N VAL A 115 1.58 9.96 -11.95
CA VAL A 115 0.83 10.45 -13.11
C VAL A 115 1.64 10.16 -14.35
N LEU A 116 1.07 9.42 -15.29
CA LEU A 116 1.67 9.13 -16.57
C LEU A 116 1.59 10.34 -17.51
N SER A 117 2.48 10.41 -18.47
CA SER A 117 2.39 11.39 -19.56
C SER A 117 1.23 11.06 -20.51
N PRO A 118 0.63 12.05 -21.19
CA PRO A 118 -0.43 11.80 -22.17
C PRO A 118 -0.03 10.79 -23.24
N ASP A 119 1.21 10.86 -23.72
CA ASP A 119 1.73 9.96 -24.75
C ASP A 119 1.82 8.51 -24.23
N ALA A 120 2.23 8.32 -22.98
CA ALA A 120 2.28 7.00 -22.35
C ALA A 120 0.86 6.41 -22.19
N VAL A 121 -0.10 7.23 -21.77
CA VAL A 121 -1.51 6.82 -21.67
C VAL A 121 -2.07 6.47 -23.06
N ALA A 122 -1.81 7.28 -24.07
CA ALA A 122 -2.24 7.02 -25.46
C ALA A 122 -1.62 5.72 -26.02
N ALA A 123 -0.40 5.39 -25.59
CA ALA A 123 0.26 4.12 -25.93
C ALA A 123 -0.26 2.92 -25.11
N GLY A 124 -1.27 3.09 -24.26
CA GLY A 124 -1.85 2.02 -23.44
C GLY A 124 -1.00 1.61 -22.25
N ARG A 125 0.00 2.43 -21.86
CA ARG A 125 0.83 2.14 -20.69
C ARG A 125 0.07 2.34 -19.39
N THR A 126 0.27 1.47 -18.40
CA THR A 126 -0.39 1.56 -17.09
C THR A 126 0.60 1.86 -15.97
N VAL A 127 0.08 2.38 -14.86
CA VAL A 127 0.90 2.66 -13.66
C VAL A 127 1.47 1.36 -13.09
N GLU A 128 0.71 0.28 -13.13
CA GLU A 128 1.12 -1.05 -12.66
C GLU A 128 2.34 -1.56 -13.45
N GLN A 129 2.35 -1.37 -14.78
CA GLN A 129 3.50 -1.73 -15.62
C GLN A 129 4.74 -0.92 -15.23
N VAL A 130 4.59 0.39 -15.04
CA VAL A 130 5.70 1.26 -14.60
C VAL A 130 6.23 0.83 -13.24
N LEU A 131 5.36 0.52 -12.28
CA LEU A 131 5.80 0.08 -10.97
C LEU A 131 6.46 -1.30 -11.00
N GLY A 132 6.00 -2.20 -11.86
CA GLY A 132 6.65 -3.49 -12.11
C GLY A 132 8.08 -3.32 -12.63
N GLU A 133 8.28 -2.41 -13.58
CA GLU A 133 9.63 -2.08 -14.12
C GLU A 133 10.52 -1.44 -13.05
N VAL A 134 9.98 -0.53 -12.24
CA VAL A 134 10.71 0.07 -11.11
C VAL A 134 11.18 -1.00 -10.13
N LEU A 135 10.30 -1.93 -9.76
CA LEU A 135 10.65 -3.04 -8.87
C LEU A 135 11.71 -3.98 -9.48
N ALA A 136 11.67 -4.19 -10.81
CA ALA A 136 12.63 -5.03 -11.49
C ALA A 136 14.02 -4.37 -11.65
N THR A 137 14.08 -3.05 -11.70
CA THR A 137 15.33 -2.31 -11.96
C THR A 137 16.07 -1.86 -10.71
N VAL A 138 15.35 -1.65 -9.60
CA VAL A 138 15.97 -1.23 -8.33
C VAL A 138 16.52 -2.44 -7.59
N PRO A 139 17.83 -2.51 -7.34
CA PRO A 139 18.44 -3.67 -6.69
C PRO A 139 17.91 -3.84 -5.27
N VAL A 140 17.55 -5.08 -4.93
CA VAL A 140 17.14 -5.45 -3.59
C VAL A 140 18.37 -5.54 -2.70
N PRO A 141 18.41 -4.90 -1.52
CA PRO A 141 19.55 -5.01 -0.61
C PRO A 141 19.70 -6.46 -0.15
N GLN A 142 20.95 -6.94 -0.26
CA GLN A 142 21.32 -8.24 0.34
C GLN A 142 21.64 -8.02 1.81
N GLY A 143 21.07 -8.87 2.66
CA GLY A 143 21.31 -8.85 4.10
C GLY A 143 22.71 -9.29 4.49
#